data_5c8534964c734298ae02cfbc48bf94a3
#
_entry.id   5c8534964c734298ae02cfbc48bf94a3
#
_cell.length_a   1.000
_cell.length_b   1.000
_cell.length_c   1.000
_cell.angle_alpha   90.00
_cell.angle_beta   90.00
_cell.angle_gamma   90.00
#
_symmetry.space_group_name_H-M   'P 1'
#
loop_
_entity.id
_entity.type
_entity.pdbx_description
1 polymer ?
#
loop_
_entity_poly.entity_id
_entity_poly.type
_entity_poly.pdbx_seq_one_letter_code
_entity_poly.pdbx_strand_id
1 'polypeptide(L)'
;AVVTDSGSMQEEANIVWVPCVTVRFGSDRTETILDGTNIIAPPINSNLIADIVKWAIGNKNMIKKQHLYWKNVSKIIVDEVLEMLKKDWKLFKFDDERLDLEQYFDWKI
;
A
#
# COMPACT_ATOMS: atom_id res chain seq x y z
N ALA A 1 -5.66 -6.52 17.43
CA ALA A 1 -4.66 -6.09 16.43
C ALA A 1 -4.48 -7.18 15.38
N VAL A 2 -4.12 -6.78 14.20
CA VAL A 2 -3.67 -7.65 13.11
C VAL A 2 -2.15 -7.61 13.10
N VAL A 3 -1.49 -8.76 12.95
CA VAL A 3 -0.03 -8.87 12.75
C VAL A 3 0.18 -9.51 11.39
N THR A 4 0.86 -8.82 10.47
CA THR A 4 0.95 -9.25 9.07
C THR A 4 2.19 -8.69 8.38
N ASP A 5 2.55 -9.27 7.27
CA ASP A 5 3.50 -8.73 6.29
C ASP A 5 2.81 -8.32 4.96
N SER A 6 1.51 -8.54 4.86
CA SER A 6 0.70 -8.31 3.65
C SER A 6 0.26 -6.85 3.51
N GLY A 7 0.43 -6.27 2.30
CA GLY A 7 -0.06 -4.93 1.97
C GLY A 7 -1.57 -4.82 2.04
N SER A 8 -2.32 -5.79 1.49
CA SER A 8 -3.79 -5.77 1.52
C SER A 8 -4.35 -5.85 2.93
N MET A 9 -3.74 -6.64 3.81
CA MET A 9 -4.16 -6.71 5.21
C MET A 9 -3.97 -5.38 5.96
N GLN A 10 -2.97 -4.58 5.58
CA GLN A 10 -2.79 -3.22 6.13
C GLN A 10 -3.97 -2.32 5.74
N GLU A 11 -4.41 -2.39 4.47
CA GLU A 11 -5.56 -1.65 3.96
C GLU A 11 -6.86 -2.10 4.64
N GLU A 12 -7.10 -3.40 4.71
CA GLU A 12 -8.28 -3.97 5.35
C GLU A 12 -8.37 -3.59 6.84
N ALA A 13 -7.26 -3.68 7.57
CA ALA A 13 -7.19 -3.26 8.97
C ALA A 13 -7.52 -1.77 9.14
N ASN A 14 -7.06 -0.91 8.21
CA ASN A 14 -7.38 0.50 8.21
C ASN A 14 -8.88 0.73 7.98
N ILE A 15 -9.49 0.05 7.03
CA ILE A 15 -10.92 0.17 6.71
C ILE A 15 -11.80 -0.15 7.93
N VAL A 16 -11.43 -1.16 8.71
CA VAL A 16 -12.19 -1.59 9.90
C VAL A 16 -11.67 -0.97 11.21
N TRP A 17 -10.68 -0.07 11.12
CA TRP A 17 -10.06 0.63 12.24
C TRP A 17 -9.51 -0.30 13.33
N VAL A 18 -8.87 -1.36 12.88
CA VAL A 18 -8.17 -2.30 13.76
C VAL A 18 -6.67 -2.01 13.71
N PRO A 19 -5.99 -1.90 14.86
CA PRO A 19 -4.54 -1.72 14.87
C PRO A 19 -3.84 -2.81 14.07
N CYS A 20 -2.98 -2.40 13.14
CA CYS A 20 -2.14 -3.29 12.34
C CYS A 20 -0.68 -3.16 12.77
N VAL A 21 -0.01 -4.28 12.90
CA VAL A 21 1.43 -4.36 13.10
C VAL A 21 2.05 -5.07 11.92
N THR A 22 2.79 -4.34 11.12
CA THR A 22 3.40 -4.85 9.90
C THR A 22 4.82 -5.32 10.16
N VAL A 23 5.04 -6.63 10.06
CA VAL A 23 6.34 -7.28 10.33
C VAL A 23 7.22 -7.17 9.08
N ARG A 24 7.76 -5.98 8.85
CA ARG A 24 8.63 -5.63 7.71
C ARG A 24 9.56 -4.50 8.10
N PHE A 25 10.59 -4.24 7.26
CA PHE A 25 11.45 -3.05 7.42
C PHE A 25 10.83 -1.78 6.84
N GLY A 26 9.74 -1.88 6.09
CA GLY A 26 9.02 -0.76 5.51
C GLY A 26 7.65 -1.18 4.98
N SER A 27 6.87 -0.23 4.50
CA SER A 27 5.58 -0.46 3.88
C SER A 27 5.39 0.41 2.65
N ASP A 28 4.71 -0.14 1.66
CA ASP A 28 4.18 0.55 0.50
C ASP A 28 2.79 1.17 0.74
N ARG A 29 2.30 1.08 1.97
CA ARG A 29 1.03 1.66 2.45
C ARG A 29 1.29 2.72 3.51
N THR A 30 2.08 3.72 3.14
CA THR A 30 2.53 4.79 4.04
C THR A 30 1.39 5.58 4.64
N GLU A 31 0.27 5.74 3.93
CA GLU A 31 -0.94 6.39 4.41
C GLU A 31 -1.51 5.74 5.67
N THR A 32 -1.42 4.40 5.81
CA THR A 32 -1.90 3.67 6.99
C THR A 32 -1.03 3.91 8.21
N ILE A 33 0.24 4.22 8.00
CA ILE A 33 1.17 4.58 9.08
C ILE A 33 0.91 6.01 9.54
N LEU A 34 0.70 6.93 8.59
CA LEU A 34 0.48 8.34 8.88
C LEU A 34 -0.83 8.60 9.61
N ASP A 35 -1.86 7.79 9.40
CA ASP A 35 -3.12 7.88 10.13
C ASP A 35 -3.10 7.16 11.48
N GLY A 36 -2.06 6.40 11.77
CA GLY A 36 -1.85 5.70 13.03
C GLY A 36 -2.52 4.32 13.13
N THR A 37 -3.08 3.80 12.03
CA THR A 37 -3.67 2.46 12.02
C THR A 37 -2.60 1.37 11.98
N ASN A 38 -1.47 1.65 11.32
CA ASN A 38 -0.41 0.69 11.06
C ASN A 38 0.91 1.11 11.70
N ILE A 39 1.61 0.14 12.28
CA ILE A 39 2.91 0.31 12.91
C ILE A 39 3.88 -0.69 12.31
N ILE A 40 5.06 -0.22 11.91
CA ILE A 40 6.12 -1.10 11.43
C ILE A 40 6.82 -1.76 12.60
N ALA A 41 6.91 -3.08 12.56
CA ALA A 41 7.69 -3.89 13.48
C ALA A 41 8.80 -4.62 12.70
N PRO A 42 10.03 -4.08 12.66
CA PRO A 42 11.12 -4.74 11.97
C PRO A 42 11.35 -6.15 12.50
N PRO A 43 11.55 -7.16 11.62
CA PRO A 43 11.73 -8.56 12.03
C PRO A 43 13.15 -8.83 12.58
N ILE A 44 13.53 -8.06 13.63
CA ILE A 44 14.84 -8.15 14.27
C ILE A 44 14.82 -9.22 15.35
N ASN A 45 13.81 -9.20 16.23
CA ASN A 45 13.59 -10.22 17.24
C ASN A 45 12.12 -10.28 17.67
N SER A 46 11.73 -11.42 18.24
CA SER A 46 10.35 -11.69 18.65
C SER A 46 9.86 -10.82 19.81
N ASN A 47 10.74 -10.43 20.73
CA ASN A 47 10.35 -9.59 21.87
C ASN A 47 9.96 -8.19 21.42
N LEU A 48 10.73 -7.60 20.49
CA LEU A 48 10.40 -6.30 19.90
C LEU A 48 9.02 -6.34 19.22
N ILE A 49 8.76 -7.39 18.44
CA ILE A 49 7.45 -7.55 17.77
C ILE A 49 6.33 -7.66 18.82
N ALA A 50 6.52 -8.49 19.85
CA ALA A 50 5.54 -8.67 20.91
C ALA A 50 5.25 -7.36 21.67
N ASP A 51 6.26 -6.57 21.95
CA ASP A 51 6.11 -5.30 22.66
C ASP A 51 5.38 -4.25 21.80
N ILE A 52 5.68 -4.20 20.50
CA ILE A 52 4.95 -3.33 19.55
C ILE A 52 3.48 -3.77 19.45
N VAL A 53 3.19 -5.06 19.40
CA VAL A 53 1.80 -5.57 19.37
C VAL A 53 1.04 -5.17 20.65
N LYS A 54 1.65 -5.36 21.83
CA LYS A 54 1.05 -4.93 23.11
C LYS A 54 0.78 -3.44 23.12
N TRP A 55 1.75 -2.66 22.65
CA TRP A 55 1.61 -1.21 22.55
C TRP A 55 0.46 -0.82 21.62
N ALA A 56 0.36 -1.42 20.44
CA ALA A 56 -0.70 -1.17 19.46
C ALA A 56 -2.10 -1.46 20.03
N ILE A 57 -2.25 -2.57 20.77
CA ILE A 57 -3.51 -2.93 21.44
C ILE A 57 -3.88 -1.89 22.51
N GLY A 58 -2.91 -1.47 23.32
CA GLY A 58 -3.11 -0.49 24.39
C GLY A 58 -3.42 0.93 23.90
N ASN A 59 -2.98 1.26 22.68
CA ASN A 59 -3.09 2.60 22.12
C ASN A 59 -4.05 2.71 20.92
N LYS A 60 -5.00 1.80 20.80
CA LYS A 60 -6.00 1.79 19.72
C LYS A 60 -6.77 3.11 19.53
N ASN A 61 -6.85 3.93 20.57
CA ASN A 61 -7.52 5.23 20.54
C ASN A 61 -6.73 6.30 19.74
N MET A 62 -5.48 6.02 19.39
CA MET A 62 -4.66 6.91 18.55
C MET A 62 -5.02 6.81 17.05
N ILE A 63 -5.77 5.79 16.65
CA ILE A 63 -6.23 5.64 15.28
C ILE A 63 -7.18 6.79 14.93
N LYS A 64 -6.86 7.53 13.88
CA LYS A 64 -7.62 8.72 13.47
C LYS A 64 -8.99 8.44 12.86
N LYS A 65 -9.31 7.17 12.58
CA LYS A 65 -10.58 6.73 11.98
C LYS A 65 -10.98 7.53 10.74
N GLN A 66 -10.03 7.76 9.86
CA GLN A 66 -10.24 8.40 8.57
C GLN A 66 -10.46 7.34 7.50
N HIS A 67 -11.38 7.60 6.58
CA HIS A 67 -11.50 6.78 5.38
C HIS A 67 -10.41 7.21 4.39
N LEU A 68 -9.29 6.50 4.39
CA LEU A 68 -8.17 6.76 3.48
C LEU A 68 -8.49 6.31 2.04
N TYR A 69 -9.39 5.33 1.90
CA TYR A 69 -9.73 4.75 0.61
C TYR A 69 -11.07 5.29 0.12
N TRP A 70 -11.09 5.70 -1.13
CA TRP A 70 -12.21 6.40 -1.74
C TRP A 70 -13.37 5.44 -2.02
N LYS A 71 -14.59 5.98 -1.93
CA LYS A 71 -15.78 5.28 -2.41
C LYS A 71 -15.87 5.40 -3.93
N ASN A 72 -16.49 4.40 -4.59
CA ASN A 72 -16.71 4.39 -6.04
C ASN A 72 -15.41 4.43 -6.87
N VAL A 73 -14.35 3.81 -6.39
CA VAL A 73 -13.02 3.80 -7.05
C VAL A 73 -13.12 3.35 -8.50
N SER A 74 -13.88 2.30 -8.80
CA SER A 74 -14.08 1.80 -10.16
C SER A 74 -14.64 2.86 -11.10
N LYS A 75 -15.62 3.65 -10.65
CA LYS A 75 -16.19 4.74 -11.44
C LYS A 75 -15.15 5.82 -11.71
N ILE A 76 -14.40 6.22 -10.70
CA ILE A 76 -13.33 7.22 -10.82
C ILE A 76 -12.28 6.76 -11.83
N ILE A 77 -11.82 5.50 -11.73
CA ILE A 77 -10.86 4.94 -12.68
C ILE A 77 -11.39 4.97 -14.12
N VAL A 78 -12.64 4.56 -14.32
CA VAL A 78 -13.25 4.57 -15.67
C VAL A 78 -13.37 6.00 -16.20
N ASP A 79 -13.81 6.94 -15.39
CA ASP A 79 -13.94 8.35 -15.79
C ASP A 79 -12.57 8.93 -16.18
N GLU A 80 -11.52 8.68 -15.40
CA GLU A 80 -10.13 9.12 -15.69
C GLU A 80 -9.59 8.47 -16.98
N VAL A 81 -9.78 7.17 -17.17
CA VAL A 81 -9.34 6.48 -18.39
C VAL A 81 -10.05 7.04 -19.63
N LEU A 82 -11.36 7.29 -19.55
CA LEU A 82 -12.11 7.89 -20.64
C LEU A 82 -11.64 9.32 -20.97
N GLU A 83 -11.32 10.11 -19.95
CA GLU A 83 -10.72 11.44 -20.12
C GLU A 83 -9.35 11.37 -20.81
N MET A 84 -8.51 10.41 -20.39
CA MET A 84 -7.21 10.17 -21.01
C MET A 84 -7.34 9.81 -22.49
N LEU A 85 -8.25 8.90 -22.82
CA LEU A 85 -8.49 8.46 -24.20
C LEU A 85 -8.99 9.60 -25.09
N LYS A 86 -9.83 10.50 -24.56
CA LYS A 86 -10.32 11.68 -25.31
C LYS A 86 -9.20 12.69 -25.62
N LYS A 87 -8.20 12.80 -24.76
CA LYS A 87 -7.12 13.79 -24.91
C LYS A 87 -5.97 13.33 -25.81
N ASP A 88 -6.14 12.24 -26.54
CA ASP A 88 -5.09 11.67 -27.42
C ASP A 88 -3.76 11.49 -26.68
N TRP A 89 -3.87 11.05 -25.42
CA TRP A 89 -2.72 10.79 -24.59
C TRP A 89 -1.86 9.70 -25.22
N LYS A 90 -0.79 10.12 -25.87
CA LYS A 90 0.35 9.23 -26.11
C LYS A 90 0.95 8.89 -24.76
N LEU A 91 0.34 7.89 -24.12
CA LEU A 91 0.87 7.28 -22.91
C LEU A 91 2.30 6.87 -23.20
N PHE A 92 3.23 7.65 -22.69
CA PHE A 92 4.65 7.38 -22.78
C PHE A 92 5.12 7.06 -24.23
N LYS A 93 5.61 8.05 -24.95
CA LYS A 93 6.74 7.75 -25.80
C LYS A 93 7.84 7.28 -24.84
N PHE A 94 7.93 5.97 -24.62
CA PHE A 94 9.23 5.42 -24.32
C PHE A 94 10.10 5.90 -25.47
N ASP A 95 11.11 6.68 -25.17
CA ASP A 95 12.14 7.01 -26.13
C ASP A 95 12.69 5.66 -26.58
N ASP A 96 12.31 5.20 -27.76
CA ASP A 96 12.69 3.87 -28.29
C ASP A 96 14.21 3.66 -28.32
N GLU A 97 14.97 4.75 -28.13
CA GLU A 97 16.43 4.72 -28.04
C GLU A 97 16.98 4.23 -26.68
N ARG A 98 16.16 4.08 -25.63
CA ARG A 98 16.68 3.76 -24.28
C ARG A 98 16.36 2.39 -23.74
N LEU A 99 15.44 1.65 -24.32
CA LEU A 99 15.06 0.33 -23.82
C LEU A 99 14.79 -0.59 -25.02
N ASP A 100 15.87 -1.07 -25.60
CA ASP A 100 15.82 -2.30 -26.38
C ASP A 100 15.62 -3.45 -25.38
N LEU A 101 14.35 -3.68 -25.01
CA LEU A 101 13.96 -4.73 -24.08
C LEU A 101 14.28 -6.14 -24.62
N GLU A 102 14.46 -6.26 -25.95
CA GLU A 102 14.88 -7.52 -26.58
C GLU A 102 16.32 -7.91 -26.15
N GLN A 103 17.18 -6.96 -25.76
CA GLN A 103 18.50 -7.26 -25.24
C GLN A 103 18.48 -7.87 -23.84
N TYR A 104 17.41 -7.64 -23.07
CA TYR A 104 17.35 -8.05 -21.65
C TYR A 104 16.43 -9.26 -21.41
N PHE A 105 15.53 -9.52 -22.32
CA PHE A 105 14.58 -10.61 -22.18
C PHE A 105 14.55 -11.46 -23.43
N ASP A 106 15.13 -12.65 -23.36
CA ASP A 106 15.00 -13.70 -24.41
C ASP A 106 13.58 -14.30 -24.32
N TRP A 107 12.57 -13.54 -24.77
CA TRP A 107 11.19 -13.98 -24.86
C TRP A 107 11.03 -14.92 -26.06
N LYS A 108 11.56 -16.14 -25.96
CA LYS A 108 11.17 -17.22 -26.85
C LYS A 108 9.86 -17.81 -26.33
N ILE A 109 8.78 -17.28 -26.84
CA ILE A 109 7.48 -17.93 -26.75
C ILE A 109 7.42 -19.06 -27.76
#